data_ab01f4d3f1f233256734ddbdde986814
#
_entry.id   ab01f4d3f1f233256734ddbdde986814
#
_cell.length_a   1.000
_cell.length_b   1.000
_cell.length_c   1.000
_cell.angle_alpha   90.00
_cell.angle_beta   90.00
_cell.angle_gamma   90.00
#
_symmetry.space_group_name_H-M   'P 1'
#
loop_
_entity.id
_entity.type
_entity.pdbx_description
1 polymer ?
#
loop_
_entity_poly.entity_id
_entity_poly.type
_entity_poly.pdbx_seq_one_letter_code
_entity_poly.pdbx_strand_id
1 'polypeptide(L)'
;MIQDIAPHTWDITYKNIQPDPDSRVLFFSRGQLLVQQASDKPADESNQDIHQISFPRYEDIKTECPDAKYQYLFTLDDTAFFRVALSHANKMHILEVTGGKFINRHYMRSAAPKEYVLAAITGFHLDGWYDKNHFCGRCANRLVEDDVERMLRCPVCGNMVYPRINPAVIVGVTNGDKLLLTKYNGREYKKYALVAGFNEIGESLEETVRREVMEETGLRVKNIRYYKSQPWGFTDNILAGYFCEVDGTDEIEVDMQELSVAKWVSREEIPISLEELSLTNEMISVFRLDKGDF
;
A
#
# COMPACT_ATOMS: atom_id res chain seq x y z
N MET A 1 -3.72 -9.58 6.22
CA MET A 1 -3.44 -8.30 5.49
C MET A 1 -2.00 -7.83 5.75
N ILE A 2 -1.48 -6.89 4.94
CA ILE A 2 -0.09 -6.40 5.08
C ILE A 2 0.24 -5.83 6.46
N GLN A 3 -0.72 -5.19 7.13
CA GLN A 3 -0.55 -4.60 8.46
C GLN A 3 -0.67 -5.60 9.61
N ASP A 4 -1.05 -6.85 9.35
CA ASP A 4 -1.18 -7.89 10.37
C ASP A 4 0.19 -8.52 10.62
N ILE A 5 1.04 -7.81 11.37
CA ILE A 5 2.45 -8.13 11.60
C ILE A 5 2.75 -8.63 13.02
N ALA A 6 1.71 -8.95 13.81
CA ALA A 6 1.94 -9.47 15.16
C ALA A 6 2.95 -10.65 15.14
N PRO A 7 3.89 -10.75 16.08
CA PRO A 7 3.98 -9.99 17.34
C PRO A 7 4.68 -8.62 17.24
N HIS A 8 5.09 -8.19 16.03
CA HIS A 8 5.80 -6.93 15.82
C HIS A 8 4.90 -5.72 16.10
N THR A 9 5.48 -4.65 16.62
CA THR A 9 4.82 -3.38 16.93
C THR A 9 5.15 -2.32 15.87
N TRP A 10 4.16 -1.48 15.54
CA TRP A 10 4.26 -0.45 14.52
C TRP A 10 3.88 0.91 15.08
N ASP A 11 4.82 1.87 15.03
CA ASP A 11 4.59 3.26 15.43
C ASP A 11 4.90 4.21 14.27
N ILE A 12 3.85 4.80 13.69
CA ILE A 12 3.93 5.78 12.60
C ILE A 12 3.96 7.22 13.09
N THR A 13 3.89 7.45 14.41
CA THR A 13 3.92 8.79 14.99
C THR A 13 5.17 9.54 14.54
N TYR A 14 4.99 10.76 14.02
CA TYR A 14 6.12 11.57 13.59
C TYR A 14 7.02 11.96 14.76
N LYS A 15 8.33 11.82 14.54
CA LYS A 15 9.38 12.22 15.50
C LYS A 15 10.46 13.00 14.74
N ASN A 16 10.87 14.13 15.31
CA ASN A 16 12.01 14.88 14.78
C ASN A 16 13.28 14.42 15.51
N ILE A 17 13.79 13.26 15.09
CA ILE A 17 14.97 12.61 15.69
C ILE A 17 16.02 12.32 14.62
N GLN A 18 17.26 12.12 15.07
CA GLN A 18 18.37 11.64 14.23
C GLN A 18 18.50 10.12 14.32
N PRO A 19 19.08 9.47 13.29
CA PRO A 19 19.31 8.03 13.34
C PRO A 19 20.32 7.64 14.41
N ASP A 20 20.06 6.54 15.08
CA ASP A 20 21.00 5.82 15.96
C ASP A 20 21.70 4.69 15.18
N PRO A 21 22.73 4.02 15.76
CA PRO A 21 23.48 2.98 15.05
C PRO A 21 22.65 1.83 14.50
N ASP A 22 21.53 1.48 15.16
CA ASP A 22 20.67 0.34 14.81
C ASP A 22 19.54 0.73 13.86
N SER A 23 19.32 2.02 13.65
CA SER A 23 18.31 2.54 12.71
C SER A 23 18.48 1.94 11.32
N ARG A 24 17.36 1.70 10.63
CA ARG A 24 17.34 1.24 9.24
C ARG A 24 17.20 2.41 8.27
N VAL A 25 17.91 2.33 7.14
CA VAL A 25 17.87 3.37 6.12
C VAL A 25 17.23 2.85 4.83
N LEU A 26 16.16 3.50 4.46
CA LEU A 26 15.46 3.28 3.18
C LEU A 26 16.00 4.27 2.15
N PHE A 27 16.87 3.79 1.25
CA PHE A 27 17.41 4.58 0.16
C PHE A 27 16.50 4.56 -1.05
N PHE A 28 16.00 5.73 -1.43
CA PHE A 28 15.14 5.89 -2.61
C PHE A 28 15.88 6.58 -3.75
N SER A 29 15.60 6.16 -4.98
CA SER A 29 16.08 6.78 -6.20
C SER A 29 15.08 6.56 -7.33
N ARG A 30 14.49 7.65 -7.85
CA ARG A 30 13.53 7.63 -8.96
C ARG A 30 12.39 6.61 -8.78
N GLY A 31 11.77 6.59 -7.60
CA GLY A 31 10.66 5.69 -7.27
C GLY A 31 11.07 4.22 -7.08
N GLN A 32 12.36 3.94 -6.93
CA GLN A 32 12.90 2.63 -6.56
C GLN A 32 13.47 2.68 -5.14
N LEU A 33 13.38 1.57 -4.42
CA LEU A 33 13.93 1.37 -3.07
C LEU A 33 15.07 0.37 -3.11
N LEU A 34 16.17 0.68 -2.43
CA LEU A 34 17.25 -0.27 -2.18
C LEU A 34 16.81 -1.32 -1.18
N VAL A 35 16.97 -2.57 -1.56
CA VAL A 35 16.86 -3.72 -0.65
C VAL A 35 18.13 -4.56 -0.70
N GLN A 36 18.51 -5.11 0.43
CA GLN A 36 19.50 -6.17 0.55
C GLN A 36 18.78 -7.51 0.53
N GLN A 37 19.39 -8.55 -0.02
CA GLN A 37 18.92 -9.91 0.22
C GLN A 37 19.34 -10.27 1.65
N ALA A 38 18.38 -10.72 2.47
CA ALA A 38 18.74 -11.35 3.74
C ALA A 38 19.51 -12.63 3.40
N SER A 39 20.77 -12.71 3.84
CA SER A 39 21.57 -13.90 3.68
C SER A 39 20.91 -15.10 4.40
N ASP A 40 20.83 -16.22 3.68
CA ASP A 40 20.76 -17.57 4.21
C ASP A 40 19.53 -18.02 5.05
N LYS A 41 18.32 -17.78 4.54
CA LYS A 41 17.32 -18.84 4.68
C LYS A 41 17.07 -19.40 3.28
N PRO A 42 17.27 -20.73 3.07
CA PRO A 42 16.86 -21.34 1.81
C PRO A 42 15.37 -21.03 1.62
N ALA A 43 15.00 -20.64 0.40
CA ALA A 43 13.61 -20.57 0.03
C ALA A 43 12.97 -21.89 0.45
N ASP A 44 11.88 -21.84 1.21
CA ASP A 44 11.11 -23.02 1.48
C ASP A 44 10.79 -23.66 0.11
N GLU A 45 11.16 -24.92 -0.09
CA GLU A 45 11.03 -25.62 -1.37
C GLU A 45 9.59 -25.61 -1.90
N SER A 46 8.63 -25.26 -1.04
CA SER A 46 7.22 -25.10 -1.37
C SER A 46 6.85 -23.73 -2.00
N ASN A 47 7.74 -22.72 -1.97
CA ASN A 47 7.42 -21.35 -2.41
C ASN A 47 8.63 -20.66 -3.06
N GLN A 48 9.01 -21.11 -4.27
CA GLN A 48 10.21 -20.68 -4.99
C GLN A 48 10.29 -19.19 -5.38
N ASP A 49 9.23 -18.38 -5.13
CA ASP A 49 9.12 -17.00 -5.58
C ASP A 49 9.17 -15.95 -4.47
N ILE A 50 9.41 -16.32 -3.20
CA ILE A 50 9.46 -15.35 -2.09
C ILE A 50 10.88 -14.84 -1.88
N HIS A 51 11.04 -13.52 -2.02
CA HIS A 51 12.31 -12.82 -1.85
C HIS A 51 12.50 -12.33 -0.40
N GLN A 52 13.50 -12.84 0.29
CA GLN A 52 13.87 -12.31 1.60
C GLN A 52 14.54 -10.95 1.43
N ILE A 53 14.05 -9.93 2.14
CA ILE A 53 14.57 -8.56 2.07
C ILE A 53 15.04 -8.08 3.45
N SER A 54 16.01 -7.17 3.42
CA SER A 54 16.45 -6.38 4.56
C SER A 54 16.85 -4.98 4.11
N PHE A 55 17.15 -4.10 5.06
CA PHE A 55 17.58 -2.73 4.82
C PHE A 55 18.90 -2.44 5.53
N PRO A 56 19.78 -1.60 4.95
CA PRO A 56 21.04 -1.22 5.57
C PRO A 56 20.83 -0.60 6.96
N ARG A 57 21.75 -0.89 7.88
CA ARG A 57 21.82 -0.18 9.18
C ARG A 57 22.51 1.16 8.98
N TYR A 58 22.11 2.16 9.77
CA TYR A 58 22.75 3.46 9.75
C TYR A 58 24.25 3.37 10.04
N GLU A 59 24.66 2.55 11.03
CA GLU A 59 26.06 2.37 11.41
C GLU A 59 26.93 1.91 10.22
N ASP A 60 26.38 1.06 9.35
CA ASP A 60 27.11 0.46 8.23
C ASP A 60 27.28 1.41 7.04
N ILE A 61 26.50 2.53 7.00
CA ILE A 61 26.45 3.43 5.84
C ILE A 61 26.71 4.93 6.19
N LYS A 62 26.83 5.29 7.46
CA LYS A 62 26.93 6.71 7.87
C LYS A 62 28.14 7.44 7.28
N THR A 63 29.27 6.76 7.09
CA THR A 63 30.48 7.31 6.50
C THR A 63 30.39 7.42 4.99
N GLU A 64 29.53 6.63 4.34
CA GLU A 64 29.37 6.57 2.89
C GLU A 64 28.46 7.69 2.34
N CYS A 65 27.63 8.26 3.20
CA CYS A 65 26.69 9.33 2.87
C CYS A 65 26.71 10.44 3.93
N PRO A 66 27.86 11.11 4.21
CA PRO A 66 27.99 12.07 5.30
C PRO A 66 27.06 13.29 5.15
N ASP A 67 26.75 13.69 3.91
CA ASP A 67 25.87 14.83 3.60
C ASP A 67 24.41 14.43 3.35
N ALA A 68 24.05 13.16 3.61
CA ALA A 68 22.69 12.70 3.38
C ALA A 68 21.72 13.29 4.42
N LYS A 69 20.57 13.73 3.94
CA LYS A 69 19.46 14.10 4.81
C LYS A 69 18.68 12.87 5.21
N TYR A 70 18.74 12.51 6.50
CA TYR A 70 17.98 11.40 7.08
C TYR A 70 16.64 11.92 7.58
N GLN A 71 15.54 11.50 6.94
CA GLN A 71 14.19 11.89 7.31
C GLN A 71 13.51 10.73 8.04
N TYR A 72 13.11 10.95 9.31
CA TYR A 72 12.41 9.93 10.09
C TYR A 72 11.08 9.54 9.44
N LEU A 73 10.82 8.24 9.34
CA LEU A 73 9.59 7.69 8.78
C LEU A 73 8.66 7.10 9.85
N PHE A 74 9.13 6.09 10.55
CA PHE A 74 8.37 5.32 11.54
C PHE A 74 9.32 4.46 12.39
N THR A 75 8.76 3.78 13.38
CA THR A 75 9.45 2.77 14.19
C THR A 75 8.76 1.41 14.02
N LEU A 76 9.53 0.35 13.79
CA LEU A 76 9.11 -1.04 13.82
C LEU A 76 9.82 -1.70 15.00
N ASP A 77 9.07 -2.20 15.97
CA ASP A 77 9.56 -2.57 17.29
C ASP A 77 10.33 -1.38 17.91
N ASP A 78 11.58 -1.57 18.31
CA ASP A 78 12.43 -0.49 18.83
C ASP A 78 13.33 0.13 17.75
N THR A 79 13.21 -0.30 16.49
CA THR A 79 14.07 0.15 15.38
C THR A 79 13.44 1.29 14.62
N ALA A 80 14.11 2.45 14.58
CA ALA A 80 13.69 3.60 13.79
C ALA A 80 14.09 3.45 12.32
N PHE A 81 13.21 3.88 11.42
CA PHE A 81 13.41 3.85 9.97
C PHE A 81 13.51 5.27 9.42
N PHE A 82 14.51 5.48 8.58
CA PHE A 82 14.80 6.78 7.96
C PHE A 82 14.80 6.68 6.44
N ARG A 83 14.33 7.72 5.80
CA ARG A 83 14.39 7.91 4.35
C ARG A 83 15.66 8.69 3.97
N VAL A 84 16.30 8.26 2.89
CA VAL A 84 17.30 9.04 2.16
C VAL A 84 16.97 9.03 0.67
N ALA A 85 16.79 10.20 0.09
CA ALA A 85 16.65 10.36 -1.36
C ALA A 85 18.02 10.51 -2.01
N LEU A 86 18.41 9.55 -2.84
CA LEU A 86 19.71 9.53 -3.51
C LEU A 86 19.68 10.27 -4.84
N SER A 87 20.73 11.07 -5.08
CA SER A 87 21.06 11.50 -6.43
C SER A 87 21.52 10.33 -7.31
N HIS A 88 21.50 10.50 -8.62
CA HIS A 88 21.97 9.45 -9.53
C HIS A 88 23.45 9.09 -9.31
N ALA A 89 24.28 10.05 -8.97
CA ALA A 89 25.70 9.84 -8.70
C ALA A 89 25.93 8.95 -7.46
N ASN A 90 25.17 9.17 -6.40
CA ASN A 90 25.32 8.44 -5.14
C ASN A 90 24.68 7.04 -5.21
N LYS A 91 23.76 6.81 -6.15
CA LYS A 91 23.09 5.52 -6.34
C LYS A 91 24.06 4.36 -6.55
N MET A 92 25.06 4.55 -7.45
CA MET A 92 26.01 3.48 -7.78
C MET A 92 26.94 3.18 -6.62
N HIS A 93 27.40 4.21 -5.91
CA HIS A 93 28.23 4.03 -4.72
C HIS A 93 27.51 3.23 -3.63
N ILE A 94 26.26 3.58 -3.33
CA ILE A 94 25.46 2.84 -2.31
C ILE A 94 25.20 1.40 -2.73
N LEU A 95 25.02 1.11 -4.01
CA LEU A 95 24.90 -0.27 -4.51
C LEU A 95 26.17 -1.08 -4.23
N GLU A 96 27.34 -0.51 -4.49
CA GLU A 96 28.63 -1.15 -4.23
C GLU A 96 28.82 -1.46 -2.74
N VAL A 97 28.59 -0.46 -1.90
CA VAL A 97 28.78 -0.56 -0.44
C VAL A 97 27.82 -1.57 0.20
N THR A 98 26.56 -1.54 -0.21
CA THR A 98 25.51 -2.35 0.43
C THR A 98 25.35 -3.74 -0.17
N GLY A 99 25.85 -3.99 -1.37
CA GLY A 99 25.59 -5.22 -2.14
C GLY A 99 24.11 -5.43 -2.46
N GLY A 100 23.28 -4.38 -2.32
CA GLY A 100 21.85 -4.45 -2.51
C GLY A 100 21.41 -4.30 -3.98
N LYS A 101 20.10 -4.18 -4.18
CA LYS A 101 19.50 -3.87 -5.49
C LYS A 101 18.37 -2.85 -5.34
N PHE A 102 18.18 -1.99 -6.33
CA PHE A 102 17.02 -1.11 -6.41
C PHE A 102 15.85 -1.83 -7.08
N ILE A 103 14.71 -1.84 -6.40
CA ILE A 103 13.49 -2.53 -6.83
C ILE A 103 12.32 -1.54 -6.86
N ASN A 104 11.30 -1.83 -7.66
CA ASN A 104 10.03 -1.10 -7.64
C ASN A 104 9.09 -1.64 -6.56
N ARG A 105 8.02 -0.90 -6.25
CA ARG A 105 7.06 -1.28 -5.20
C ARG A 105 6.34 -2.61 -5.47
N HIS A 106 6.16 -3.01 -6.73
CA HIS A 106 5.47 -4.27 -7.07
C HIS A 106 6.25 -5.52 -6.65
N TYR A 107 7.59 -5.41 -6.55
CA TYR A 107 8.45 -6.48 -6.03
C TYR A 107 8.04 -6.91 -4.62
N MET A 108 7.46 -6.01 -3.83
CA MET A 108 7.03 -6.30 -2.45
C MET A 108 5.88 -7.31 -2.35
N ARG A 109 5.18 -7.61 -3.45
CA ARG A 109 4.11 -8.62 -3.46
C ARG A 109 4.64 -10.05 -3.29
N SER A 110 5.91 -10.27 -3.59
CA SER A 110 6.64 -11.54 -3.45
C SER A 110 7.84 -11.42 -2.51
N ALA A 111 7.78 -10.50 -1.54
CA ALA A 111 8.85 -10.28 -0.57
C ALA A 111 8.45 -10.71 0.85
N ALA A 112 9.44 -11.03 1.66
CA ALA A 112 9.34 -11.35 3.08
C ALA A 112 10.57 -10.79 3.83
N PRO A 113 10.51 -10.62 5.14
CA PRO A 113 9.37 -10.88 6.01
C PRO A 113 8.30 -9.79 5.90
N LYS A 114 7.08 -10.08 6.37
CA LYS A 114 5.88 -9.24 6.19
C LYS A 114 5.99 -7.86 6.82
N GLU A 115 6.61 -7.76 7.98
CA GLU A 115 6.88 -6.49 8.67
C GLU A 115 7.79 -5.58 7.84
N TYR A 116 8.77 -6.13 7.11
CA TYR A 116 9.62 -5.35 6.20
C TYR A 116 8.90 -5.00 4.90
N VAL A 117 7.96 -5.82 4.46
CA VAL A 117 7.07 -5.46 3.35
C VAL A 117 6.19 -4.26 3.72
N LEU A 118 5.61 -4.25 4.92
CA LEU A 118 4.87 -3.09 5.45
C LEU A 118 5.76 -1.84 5.51
N ALA A 119 6.98 -1.99 6.05
CA ALA A 119 7.96 -0.91 6.15
C ALA A 119 8.32 -0.34 4.77
N ALA A 120 8.63 -1.21 3.80
CA ALA A 120 8.93 -0.81 2.41
C ALA A 120 7.78 -0.06 1.75
N ILE A 121 6.57 -0.60 1.82
CA ILE A 121 5.39 -0.01 1.16
C ILE A 121 4.99 1.33 1.80
N THR A 122 5.08 1.45 3.13
CA THR A 122 4.89 2.72 3.82
C THR A 122 5.98 3.72 3.44
N GLY A 123 7.24 3.25 3.36
CA GLY A 123 8.37 4.05 2.89
C GLY A 123 8.18 4.57 1.47
N PHE A 124 7.72 3.73 0.52
CA PHE A 124 7.38 4.16 -0.85
C PHE A 124 6.28 5.22 -0.89
N HIS A 125 5.26 5.09 -0.06
CA HIS A 125 4.17 6.07 0.01
C HIS A 125 4.69 7.43 0.50
N LEU A 126 5.46 7.44 1.60
CA LEU A 126 6.06 8.65 2.14
C LEU A 126 7.11 9.26 1.21
N ASP A 127 7.98 8.44 0.60
CA ASP A 127 8.95 8.91 -0.38
C ASP A 127 8.27 9.61 -1.56
N GLY A 128 7.22 8.99 -2.11
CA GLY A 128 6.45 9.57 -3.20
C GLY A 128 5.81 10.91 -2.85
N TRP A 129 5.39 11.08 -1.59
CA TRP A 129 4.88 12.37 -1.11
C TRP A 129 6.00 13.42 -1.01
N TYR A 130 7.14 13.10 -0.40
CA TYR A 130 8.29 14.02 -0.32
C TYR A 130 8.81 14.40 -1.72
N ASP A 131 8.93 13.42 -2.63
CA ASP A 131 9.44 13.62 -3.99
C ASP A 131 8.55 14.53 -4.85
N LYS A 132 7.23 14.47 -4.67
CA LYS A 132 6.26 15.28 -5.41
C LYS A 132 6.06 16.69 -4.85
N ASN A 133 6.54 16.98 -3.63
CA ASN A 133 6.24 18.22 -2.91
C ASN A 133 7.49 19.03 -2.58
N HIS A 134 8.36 19.31 -3.57
CA HIS A 134 9.51 20.19 -3.40
C HIS A 134 9.15 21.67 -3.42
N PHE A 135 8.10 22.04 -4.17
CA PHE A 135 7.68 23.42 -4.37
C PHE A 135 6.22 23.62 -4.00
N CYS A 136 5.94 24.82 -3.49
CA CYS A 136 4.59 25.20 -3.11
C CYS A 136 3.69 25.36 -4.34
N GLY A 137 2.59 24.60 -4.41
CA GLY A 137 1.61 24.70 -5.50
C GLY A 137 0.88 26.03 -5.58
N ARG A 138 0.99 26.89 -4.53
CA ARG A 138 0.38 28.22 -4.51
C ARG A 138 1.29 29.34 -5.02
N CYS A 139 2.59 29.32 -4.68
CA CYS A 139 3.52 30.42 -4.97
C CYS A 139 4.88 30.00 -5.52
N ALA A 140 5.05 28.73 -5.86
CA ALA A 140 6.24 28.12 -6.44
C ALA A 140 7.54 28.21 -5.59
N ASN A 141 7.48 28.71 -4.37
CA ASN A 141 8.64 28.72 -3.47
C ASN A 141 8.93 27.34 -2.91
N ARG A 142 10.19 27.07 -2.56
CA ARG A 142 10.59 25.80 -1.98
C ARG A 142 9.89 25.54 -0.66
N LEU A 143 9.34 24.35 -0.47
CA LEU A 143 8.76 23.89 0.78
C LEU A 143 9.87 23.44 1.75
N VAL A 144 9.61 23.61 3.04
CA VAL A 144 10.48 23.16 4.14
C VAL A 144 9.70 22.21 5.05
N GLU A 145 10.41 21.29 5.69
CA GLU A 145 9.81 20.37 6.66
C GLU A 145 9.46 21.14 7.94
N ASP A 146 8.39 20.72 8.56
CA ASP A 146 7.98 21.20 9.89
C ASP A 146 8.64 20.33 10.97
N ASP A 147 8.98 20.95 12.10
CA ASP A 147 9.68 20.26 13.19
C ASP A 147 8.73 19.52 14.14
N VAL A 148 7.44 19.81 14.10
CA VAL A 148 6.43 19.31 15.04
C VAL A 148 5.54 18.25 14.40
N GLU A 149 5.16 18.48 13.14
CA GLU A 149 4.23 17.61 12.41
C GLU A 149 4.86 17.08 11.12
N ARG A 150 4.38 15.92 10.68
CA ARG A 150 4.74 15.39 9.35
C ARG A 150 4.02 16.20 8.28
N MET A 151 4.55 17.39 7.99
CA MET A 151 4.06 18.26 6.92
C MET A 151 5.20 19.05 6.28
N LEU A 152 4.93 19.62 5.12
CA LEU A 152 5.77 20.59 4.46
C LEU A 152 5.10 21.97 4.50
N ARG A 153 5.84 22.99 4.88
CA ARG A 153 5.35 24.37 4.98
C ARG A 153 6.05 25.26 3.97
N CYS A 154 5.30 26.15 3.35
CA CYS A 154 5.88 27.21 2.54
C CYS A 154 6.31 28.38 3.44
N PRO A 155 7.60 28.76 3.50
CA PRO A 155 8.07 29.84 4.35
C PRO A 155 7.61 31.22 3.85
N VAL A 156 7.12 31.34 2.61
CA VAL A 156 6.72 32.61 2.00
C VAL A 156 5.21 32.86 2.15
N CYS A 157 4.35 31.89 1.84
CA CYS A 157 2.90 32.09 1.83
C CYS A 157 2.15 31.30 2.91
N GLY A 158 2.86 30.52 3.75
CA GLY A 158 2.28 29.74 4.84
C GLY A 158 1.49 28.50 4.39
N ASN A 159 1.45 28.18 3.10
CA ASN A 159 0.74 26.99 2.61
C ASN A 159 1.33 25.71 3.24
N MET A 160 0.47 24.85 3.74
CA MET A 160 0.81 23.57 4.38
C MET A 160 0.44 22.42 3.47
N VAL A 161 1.31 21.41 3.38
CA VAL A 161 1.11 20.18 2.58
C VAL A 161 1.33 18.97 3.47
N TYR A 162 0.27 18.25 3.76
CA TYR A 162 0.31 16.99 4.53
C TYR A 162 0.49 15.78 3.62
N PRO A 163 0.96 14.64 4.14
CA PRO A 163 0.98 13.39 3.38
C PRO A 163 -0.41 13.06 2.83
N ARG A 164 -0.44 12.77 1.54
CA ARG A 164 -1.70 12.45 0.85
C ARG A 164 -2.02 10.98 1.02
N ILE A 165 -3.25 10.70 1.43
CA ILE A 165 -3.85 9.36 1.46
C ILE A 165 -5.13 9.45 0.64
N ASN A 166 -5.28 8.57 -0.38
CA ASN A 166 -6.48 8.55 -1.21
C ASN A 166 -7.45 7.49 -0.66
N PRO A 167 -8.65 7.88 -0.17
CA PRO A 167 -9.67 6.91 0.25
C PRO A 167 -10.20 6.13 -0.95
N ALA A 168 -10.37 4.82 -0.78
CA ALA A 168 -11.02 3.97 -1.76
C ALA A 168 -11.80 2.85 -1.06
N VAL A 169 -12.85 2.35 -1.72
CA VAL A 169 -13.64 1.22 -1.22
C VAL A 169 -13.23 -0.08 -1.92
N ILE A 170 -13.40 -1.19 -1.22
CA ILE A 170 -13.37 -2.55 -1.76
C ILE A 170 -14.72 -3.18 -1.40
N VAL A 171 -15.46 -3.67 -2.39
CA VAL A 171 -16.85 -4.05 -2.21
C VAL A 171 -17.10 -5.52 -2.54
N GLY A 172 -17.42 -6.31 -1.52
CA GLY A 172 -17.94 -7.67 -1.66
C GLY A 172 -19.45 -7.64 -1.82
N VAL A 173 -19.93 -7.65 -3.07
CA VAL A 173 -21.37 -7.72 -3.36
C VAL A 173 -21.81 -9.18 -3.30
N THR A 174 -22.82 -9.48 -2.48
CA THR A 174 -23.35 -10.83 -2.28
C THR A 174 -24.74 -11.01 -2.86
N ASN A 175 -25.04 -12.22 -3.32
CA ASN A 175 -26.37 -12.67 -3.70
C ASN A 175 -26.58 -14.09 -3.15
N GLY A 176 -27.09 -14.19 -1.93
CA GLY A 176 -27.16 -15.44 -1.18
C GLY A 176 -25.78 -16.06 -0.95
N ASP A 177 -25.54 -17.23 -1.52
CA ASP A 177 -24.27 -17.96 -1.46
C ASP A 177 -23.25 -17.59 -2.54
N LYS A 178 -23.53 -16.52 -3.32
CA LYS A 178 -22.67 -16.06 -4.41
C LYS A 178 -22.01 -14.73 -4.09
N LEU A 179 -20.78 -14.59 -4.54
CA LEU A 179 -20.00 -13.35 -4.51
C LEU A 179 -19.76 -12.84 -5.92
N LEU A 180 -19.93 -11.53 -6.12
CA LEU A 180 -19.56 -10.88 -7.38
C LEU A 180 -18.05 -10.81 -7.48
N LEU A 181 -17.46 -11.52 -8.44
CA LEU A 181 -16.04 -11.45 -8.76
C LEU A 181 -15.81 -10.77 -10.09
N THR A 182 -14.82 -9.86 -10.09
CA THR A 182 -14.45 -9.06 -11.25
C THR A 182 -13.03 -9.35 -11.73
N LYS A 183 -12.70 -8.92 -12.95
CA LYS A 183 -11.33 -8.82 -13.47
C LYS A 183 -11.18 -7.51 -14.22
N TYR A 184 -10.13 -6.77 -13.91
CA TYR A 184 -9.85 -5.51 -14.58
C TYR A 184 -9.49 -5.69 -16.06
N ASN A 185 -9.91 -4.75 -16.88
CA ASN A 185 -9.48 -4.65 -18.26
C ASN A 185 -8.12 -3.93 -18.34
N GLY A 186 -7.23 -4.38 -19.24
CA GLY A 186 -5.95 -3.72 -19.54
C GLY A 186 -4.90 -3.68 -18.43
N ARG A 187 -5.18 -4.17 -17.22
CA ARG A 187 -4.20 -4.21 -16.11
C ARG A 187 -3.37 -5.49 -16.13
N GLU A 188 -2.15 -5.42 -15.57
CA GLU A 188 -1.27 -6.59 -15.40
C GLU A 188 -1.85 -7.62 -14.42
N TYR A 189 -2.63 -7.17 -13.45
CA TYR A 189 -3.28 -8.06 -12.46
C TYR A 189 -4.40 -8.84 -13.11
N LYS A 190 -4.22 -10.16 -13.27
CA LYS A 190 -5.15 -11.08 -13.96
C LYS A 190 -6.00 -11.95 -13.03
N LYS A 191 -5.77 -11.89 -11.71
CA LYS A 191 -6.55 -12.64 -10.72
C LYS A 191 -7.93 -12.00 -10.54
N TYR A 192 -8.83 -12.73 -9.89
CA TYR A 192 -10.11 -12.17 -9.48
C TYR A 192 -9.92 -11.06 -8.47
N ALA A 193 -10.77 -10.06 -8.57
CA ALA A 193 -10.87 -8.90 -7.70
C ALA A 193 -12.33 -8.70 -7.25
N LEU A 194 -12.54 -7.72 -6.39
CA LEU A 194 -13.84 -7.17 -6.04
C LEU A 194 -13.98 -5.80 -6.70
N VAL A 195 -15.21 -5.28 -6.79
CA VAL A 195 -15.46 -3.89 -7.20
C VAL A 195 -14.67 -2.95 -6.29
N ALA A 196 -14.03 -1.95 -6.86
CA ALA A 196 -13.18 -1.04 -6.10
C ALA A 196 -13.04 0.31 -6.79
N GLY A 197 -13.24 1.39 -6.05
CA GLY A 197 -13.07 2.72 -6.59
C GLY A 197 -12.74 3.78 -5.57
N PHE A 198 -12.37 4.95 -6.06
CA PHE A 198 -12.00 6.08 -5.24
C PHE A 198 -13.22 6.85 -4.73
N ASN A 199 -13.11 7.31 -3.49
CA ASN A 199 -14.09 8.22 -2.91
C ASN A 199 -13.97 9.61 -3.55
N GLU A 200 -15.11 10.19 -3.96
CA GLU A 200 -15.17 11.53 -4.50
C GLU A 200 -15.45 12.59 -3.42
N ILE A 201 -15.05 13.84 -3.69
CA ILE A 201 -15.29 14.96 -2.77
C ILE A 201 -16.79 15.15 -2.57
N GLY A 202 -17.24 15.04 -1.33
CA GLY A 202 -18.65 15.19 -0.97
C GLY A 202 -19.42 13.88 -0.81
N GLU A 203 -18.81 12.74 -1.14
CA GLU A 203 -19.40 11.42 -0.89
C GLU A 203 -19.01 10.89 0.51
N SER A 204 -19.93 10.16 1.14
CA SER A 204 -19.59 9.17 2.16
C SER A 204 -19.04 7.90 1.51
N LEU A 205 -18.32 7.06 2.27
CA LEU A 205 -17.81 5.79 1.72
C LEU A 205 -18.94 4.85 1.29
N GLU A 206 -20.09 4.89 1.95
CA GLU A 206 -21.29 4.13 1.57
C GLU A 206 -21.93 4.61 0.26
N GLU A 207 -21.84 5.90 -0.02
CA GLU A 207 -22.27 6.46 -1.33
C GLU A 207 -21.30 6.05 -2.43
N THR A 208 -19.99 6.07 -2.16
CA THR A 208 -18.98 5.52 -3.08
C THR A 208 -19.25 4.05 -3.40
N VAL A 209 -19.58 3.22 -2.38
CA VAL A 209 -19.95 1.81 -2.61
C VAL A 209 -21.11 1.69 -3.61
N ARG A 210 -22.18 2.49 -3.43
CA ARG A 210 -23.34 2.44 -4.33
C ARG A 210 -23.00 2.89 -5.74
N ARG A 211 -22.23 3.97 -5.87
CA ARG A 211 -21.84 4.52 -7.17
C ARG A 211 -20.94 3.55 -7.92
N GLU A 212 -19.85 3.07 -7.33
CA GLU A 212 -18.89 2.19 -7.98
C GLU A 212 -19.51 0.86 -8.41
N VAL A 213 -20.37 0.25 -7.57
CA VAL A 213 -21.09 -0.97 -7.95
C VAL A 213 -22.03 -0.72 -9.12
N MET A 214 -22.75 0.42 -9.11
CA MET A 214 -23.64 0.77 -10.20
C MET A 214 -22.88 1.06 -11.49
N GLU A 215 -21.78 1.81 -11.45
CA GLU A 215 -20.98 2.20 -12.62
C GLU A 215 -20.30 0.98 -13.26
N GLU A 216 -19.66 0.12 -12.47
CA GLU A 216 -18.92 -1.03 -12.99
C GLU A 216 -19.82 -2.20 -13.42
N THR A 217 -21.00 -2.37 -12.79
CA THR A 217 -21.79 -3.62 -12.93
C THR A 217 -23.29 -3.44 -13.16
N GLY A 218 -23.83 -2.22 -13.13
CA GLY A 218 -25.26 -1.94 -13.28
C GLY A 218 -26.13 -2.36 -12.07
N LEU A 219 -25.53 -2.89 -11.01
CA LEU A 219 -26.24 -3.44 -9.86
C LEU A 219 -26.58 -2.37 -8.83
N ARG A 220 -27.77 -2.49 -8.20
CA ARG A 220 -28.10 -1.77 -6.98
C ARG A 220 -27.77 -2.61 -5.77
N VAL A 221 -27.39 -1.96 -4.65
CA VAL A 221 -27.01 -2.64 -3.41
C VAL A 221 -27.69 -2.05 -2.19
N LYS A 222 -27.90 -2.91 -1.19
CA LYS A 222 -28.45 -2.61 0.12
C LYS A 222 -27.63 -3.27 1.22
N ASN A 223 -27.99 -3.01 2.49
CA ASN A 223 -27.37 -3.64 3.67
C ASN A 223 -25.85 -3.48 3.65
N ILE A 224 -25.35 -2.27 3.32
CA ILE A 224 -23.91 -1.96 3.25
C ILE A 224 -23.35 -2.01 4.67
N ARG A 225 -22.34 -2.87 4.89
CA ARG A 225 -21.68 -3.08 6.18
C ARG A 225 -20.19 -2.97 6.05
N TYR A 226 -19.57 -2.11 6.87
CA TYR A 226 -18.11 -2.00 6.96
C TYR A 226 -17.53 -3.30 7.49
N TYR A 227 -16.44 -3.75 6.86
CA TYR A 227 -15.72 -4.94 7.28
C TYR A 227 -14.40 -4.57 7.99
N LYS A 228 -13.43 -4.06 7.24
CA LYS A 228 -12.10 -3.66 7.72
C LYS A 228 -11.50 -2.57 6.84
N SER A 229 -10.41 -1.97 7.31
CA SER A 229 -9.58 -1.09 6.46
C SER A 229 -8.15 -1.59 6.34
N GLN A 230 -7.46 -1.13 5.29
CA GLN A 230 -6.09 -1.48 5.00
C GLN A 230 -5.31 -0.27 4.48
N PRO A 231 -4.14 0.09 5.07
CA PRO A 231 -3.19 0.98 4.41
C PRO A 231 -2.62 0.28 3.17
N TRP A 232 -2.77 0.91 2.00
CA TRP A 232 -2.36 0.33 0.73
C TRP A 232 -1.41 1.27 -0.02
N GLY A 233 -0.16 1.36 0.45
CA GLY A 233 0.88 2.21 -0.14
C GLY A 233 1.34 1.80 -1.54
N PHE A 234 0.84 0.68 -2.09
CA PHE A 234 1.06 0.34 -3.50
C PHE A 234 0.45 1.36 -4.47
N THR A 235 -0.61 2.02 -4.06
CA THR A 235 -1.34 3.04 -4.84
C THR A 235 -1.65 4.30 -4.02
N ASP A 236 -0.94 4.48 -2.90
CA ASP A 236 -1.06 5.63 -1.99
C ASP A 236 -2.48 5.79 -1.38
N ASN A 237 -3.12 4.64 -1.04
CA ASN A 237 -4.52 4.57 -0.59
C ASN A 237 -4.68 4.17 0.88
N ILE A 238 -5.86 4.51 1.42
CA ILE A 238 -6.52 3.75 2.47
C ILE A 238 -7.71 3.01 1.83
N LEU A 239 -7.75 1.69 1.98
CA LEU A 239 -8.84 0.86 1.47
C LEU A 239 -9.84 0.60 2.59
N ALA A 240 -11.12 0.85 2.35
CA ALA A 240 -12.22 0.50 3.24
C ALA A 240 -13.05 -0.63 2.61
N GLY A 241 -13.02 -1.80 3.23
CA GLY A 241 -13.77 -2.98 2.81
C GLY A 241 -15.20 -2.95 3.29
N TYR A 242 -16.13 -3.20 2.39
CA TYR A 242 -17.55 -3.30 2.66
C TYR A 242 -18.12 -4.59 2.06
N PHE A 243 -19.02 -5.23 2.80
CA PHE A 243 -19.93 -6.21 2.23
C PHE A 243 -21.31 -5.57 2.05
N CYS A 244 -22.01 -5.94 0.99
CA CYS A 244 -23.36 -5.52 0.72
C CYS A 244 -24.12 -6.61 -0.04
N GLU A 245 -25.43 -6.50 -0.08
CA GLU A 245 -26.31 -7.42 -0.79
C GLU A 245 -26.83 -6.75 -2.06
N VAL A 246 -27.00 -7.53 -3.14
CA VAL A 246 -27.69 -7.04 -4.33
C VAL A 246 -29.14 -6.66 -3.98
N ASP A 247 -29.64 -5.57 -4.57
CA ASP A 247 -31.00 -5.08 -4.39
C ASP A 247 -31.77 -5.04 -5.71
N GLY A 248 -32.75 -5.93 -5.86
CA GLY A 248 -33.53 -6.10 -7.08
C GLY A 248 -32.95 -7.14 -8.03
N THR A 249 -32.70 -6.75 -9.30
CA THR A 249 -32.15 -7.66 -10.31
C THR A 249 -30.68 -8.02 -10.01
N ASP A 250 -30.30 -9.25 -10.33
CA ASP A 250 -28.92 -9.72 -10.27
C ASP A 250 -28.26 -9.80 -11.66
N GLU A 251 -28.91 -9.21 -12.66
CA GLU A 251 -28.42 -9.13 -14.03
C GLU A 251 -27.29 -8.12 -14.13
N ILE A 252 -26.09 -8.56 -14.55
CA ILE A 252 -24.87 -7.76 -14.57
C ILE A 252 -24.73 -7.06 -15.92
N GLU A 253 -24.61 -5.75 -15.90
CA GLU A 253 -24.25 -4.90 -17.04
C GLU A 253 -22.82 -4.39 -16.86
N VAL A 254 -21.84 -5.09 -17.46
CA VAL A 254 -20.41 -4.81 -17.25
C VAL A 254 -19.97 -3.55 -18.00
N ASP A 255 -19.34 -2.61 -17.30
CA ASP A 255 -18.55 -1.58 -17.98
C ASP A 255 -17.24 -2.18 -18.52
N MET A 256 -17.24 -2.44 -19.83
CA MET A 256 -16.10 -3.04 -20.54
C MET A 256 -14.88 -2.11 -20.65
N GLN A 257 -14.98 -0.84 -20.26
CA GLN A 257 -13.82 0.05 -20.20
C GLN A 257 -12.97 -0.25 -18.96
N GLU A 258 -13.61 -0.62 -17.85
CA GLU A 258 -12.92 -0.87 -16.58
C GLU A 258 -12.74 -2.37 -16.29
N LEU A 259 -13.75 -3.17 -16.59
CA LEU A 259 -13.76 -4.60 -16.29
C LEU A 259 -13.76 -5.46 -17.58
N SER A 260 -12.98 -6.52 -17.58
CA SER A 260 -13.04 -7.57 -18.62
C SER A 260 -13.99 -8.70 -18.26
N VAL A 261 -14.30 -8.88 -16.97
CA VAL A 261 -15.20 -9.89 -16.42
C VAL A 261 -15.88 -9.36 -15.18
N ALA A 262 -17.18 -9.54 -15.08
CA ALA A 262 -17.93 -9.52 -13.84
C ALA A 262 -18.90 -10.68 -13.81
N LYS A 263 -18.89 -11.50 -12.75
CA LYS A 263 -19.76 -12.68 -12.65
C LYS A 263 -20.04 -13.07 -11.21
N TRP A 264 -21.20 -13.66 -11.01
CA TRP A 264 -21.54 -14.34 -9.78
C TRP A 264 -20.79 -15.68 -9.70
N VAL A 265 -20.12 -15.93 -8.56
CA VAL A 265 -19.40 -17.18 -8.30
C VAL A 265 -19.91 -17.74 -6.98
N SER A 266 -20.35 -18.98 -6.98
CA SER A 266 -20.81 -19.66 -5.77
C SER A 266 -19.63 -19.84 -4.79
N ARG A 267 -19.94 -19.84 -3.50
CA ARG A 267 -18.95 -19.98 -2.42
C ARG A 267 -17.99 -21.15 -2.66
N GLU A 268 -18.52 -22.27 -3.11
CA GLU A 268 -17.76 -23.51 -3.36
C GLU A 268 -16.80 -23.42 -4.56
N GLU A 269 -17.15 -22.59 -5.56
CA GLU A 269 -16.36 -22.41 -6.79
C GLU A 269 -15.29 -21.33 -6.66
N ILE A 270 -15.27 -20.55 -5.56
CA ILE A 270 -14.25 -19.52 -5.34
C ILE A 270 -12.88 -20.18 -5.18
N PRO A 271 -11.88 -19.81 -6.02
CA PRO A 271 -10.54 -20.37 -5.92
C PRO A 271 -9.87 -20.02 -4.59
N ILE A 272 -9.09 -20.93 -4.05
CA ILE A 272 -8.25 -20.66 -2.88
C ILE A 272 -7.12 -19.71 -3.32
N SER A 273 -7.01 -18.55 -2.66
CA SER A 273 -5.85 -17.67 -2.81
C SER A 273 -4.87 -17.92 -1.68
N LEU A 274 -3.59 -18.03 -2.02
CA LEU A 274 -2.48 -18.11 -1.07
C LEU A 274 -1.91 -16.72 -0.75
N GLU A 275 -2.39 -15.66 -1.40
CA GLU A 275 -1.94 -14.29 -1.13
C GLU A 275 -2.64 -13.73 0.12
N GLU A 276 -1.87 -13.43 1.15
CA GLU A 276 -2.37 -12.94 2.44
C GLU A 276 -2.17 -11.42 2.63
N LEU A 277 -1.66 -10.70 1.62
CA LEU A 277 -1.29 -9.31 1.77
C LEU A 277 -2.46 -8.33 1.61
N SER A 278 -3.46 -8.67 0.77
CA SER A 278 -4.49 -7.71 0.37
C SER A 278 -5.83 -7.92 1.06
N LEU A 279 -6.52 -6.81 1.36
CA LEU A 279 -7.90 -6.79 1.87
C LEU A 279 -8.86 -7.51 0.91
N THR A 280 -8.69 -7.34 -0.39
CA THR A 280 -9.50 -8.02 -1.42
C THR A 280 -9.45 -9.55 -1.26
N ASN A 281 -8.25 -10.11 -1.13
CA ASN A 281 -8.09 -11.56 -0.97
C ASN A 281 -8.61 -12.04 0.39
N GLU A 282 -8.45 -11.25 1.44
CA GLU A 282 -9.03 -11.58 2.74
C GLU A 282 -10.55 -11.61 2.67
N MET A 283 -11.20 -10.60 2.08
CA MET A 283 -12.65 -10.53 1.93
C MET A 283 -13.20 -11.71 1.12
N ILE A 284 -12.55 -12.05 -0.01
CA ILE A 284 -12.92 -13.22 -0.83
C ILE A 284 -12.79 -14.51 -0.01
N SER A 285 -11.70 -14.67 0.75
CA SER A 285 -11.45 -15.87 1.57
C SER A 285 -12.43 -16.00 2.73
N VAL A 286 -12.75 -14.90 3.39
CA VAL A 286 -13.72 -14.86 4.51
C VAL A 286 -15.11 -15.23 4.02
N PHE A 287 -15.57 -14.69 2.89
CA PHE A 287 -16.82 -15.09 2.27
C PHE A 287 -16.82 -16.58 1.91
N ARG A 288 -15.75 -17.06 1.26
CA ARG A 288 -15.61 -18.47 0.88
C ARG A 288 -15.69 -19.41 2.07
N LEU A 289 -15.10 -19.06 3.20
CA LEU A 289 -15.01 -19.91 4.39
C LEU A 289 -16.22 -19.79 5.32
N ASP A 290 -17.19 -18.94 4.99
CA ASP A 290 -18.35 -18.60 5.84
C ASP A 290 -17.94 -18.11 7.24
N LYS A 291 -16.83 -17.37 7.29
CA LYS A 291 -16.26 -16.86 8.55
C LYS A 291 -16.63 -15.40 8.74
N GLY A 292 -17.88 -15.11 8.98
CA GLY A 292 -18.30 -13.75 9.33
C GLY A 292 -19.78 -13.51 9.11
N ASP A 293 -20.35 -12.66 9.94
CA ASP A 293 -21.65 -12.04 9.71
C ASP A 293 -21.44 -10.88 8.72
N PHE A 294 -21.60 -11.15 7.43
CA PHE A 294 -21.48 -10.13 6.38
C PHE A 294 -22.78 -9.42 6.12
#